data_44bf56a55ad967380489d25c856f3f2e
#
_entry.id   44bf56a55ad967380489d25c856f3f2e
#
_cell.length_a   1.000
_cell.length_b   1.000
_cell.length_c   1.000
_cell.angle_alpha   90.00
_cell.angle_beta   90.00
_cell.angle_gamma   90.00
#
_symmetry.space_group_name_H-M   'P 1'
#
loop_
_entity.id
_entity.type
_entity.pdbx_description
1 polymer ?
#
loop_
_entity_poly.entity_id
_entity_poly.type
_entity_poly.pdbx_seq_one_letter_code
_entity_poly.pdbx_strand_id
1 'polypeptide(L)'
;MATAISDAEFSSADGVAEWRVLFWGAKTLYETGDFATGAKFVAAIAEAAEVMGHAPLVDLRPDTVTVQVITPGVGLSDRDLELARSISGIAARLRLKPDPSAVQHVQLAFDTADRPAVMEFWRAALGYVAIGDEDLIEPNLIGPPAWFQDKEFVPPRNRIHMDVSVPHDQAQARIDAIVAAGGRVLGDRYAPAWVSLIDPEGNVVDICTWQGRN
;
A
#
# COMPACT_ATOMS: atom_id res chain seq x y z
N MET A 1 -13.77 -10.57 -19.35
CA MET A 1 -12.88 -10.87 -18.20
C MET A 1 -11.56 -10.20 -18.50
N ALA A 2 -10.87 -9.67 -17.48
CA ALA A 2 -9.52 -9.12 -17.67
C ALA A 2 -8.54 -10.26 -18.00
N THR A 3 -7.69 -10.05 -19.00
CA THR A 3 -6.64 -10.99 -19.39
C THR A 3 -5.32 -10.52 -18.76
N ALA A 4 -4.67 -11.38 -17.98
CA ALA A 4 -3.36 -11.05 -17.41
C ALA A 4 -2.33 -10.78 -18.50
N ILE A 5 -1.50 -9.77 -18.30
CA ILE A 5 -0.32 -9.46 -19.13
C ILE A 5 0.91 -9.41 -18.25
N SER A 6 2.07 -9.70 -18.81
CA SER A 6 3.32 -9.62 -18.08
C SER A 6 3.78 -8.16 -17.88
N ASP A 7 4.62 -7.94 -16.87
CA ASP A 7 5.27 -6.64 -16.61
C ASP A 7 6.06 -6.14 -17.83
N ALA A 8 6.69 -7.07 -18.54
CA ALA A 8 7.44 -6.75 -19.76
C ALA A 8 6.52 -6.32 -20.91
N GLU A 9 5.37 -6.99 -21.10
CA GLU A 9 4.36 -6.61 -22.09
C GLU A 9 3.80 -5.22 -21.81
N PHE A 10 3.44 -4.92 -20.54
CA PHE A 10 3.01 -3.58 -20.15
C PHE A 10 4.09 -2.55 -20.42
N SER A 11 5.32 -2.79 -19.93
CA SER A 11 6.43 -1.82 -20.00
C SER A 11 6.87 -1.51 -21.43
N SER A 12 6.70 -2.45 -22.37
CA SER A 12 7.09 -2.28 -23.78
C SER A 12 5.93 -1.80 -24.68
N ALA A 13 4.74 -1.65 -24.14
CA ALA A 13 3.57 -1.28 -24.92
C ALA A 13 3.62 0.21 -25.32
N ASP A 14 3.11 0.49 -26.52
CA ASP A 14 2.95 1.87 -26.97
C ASP A 14 1.92 2.64 -26.12
N GLY A 15 2.20 3.92 -25.87
CA GLY A 15 1.30 4.84 -25.19
C GLY A 15 1.33 4.78 -23.66
N VAL A 16 2.34 4.12 -23.08
CA VAL A 16 2.55 4.04 -21.62
C VAL A 16 3.99 4.37 -21.20
N ALA A 17 4.72 5.14 -22.01
CA ALA A 17 6.12 5.45 -21.77
C ALA A 17 6.41 6.16 -20.44
N GLU A 18 5.44 6.90 -19.91
CA GLU A 18 5.50 7.57 -18.60
C GLU A 18 5.11 6.69 -17.42
N TRP A 19 4.67 5.46 -17.65
CA TRP A 19 4.31 4.53 -16.58
C TRP A 19 5.51 3.70 -16.14
N ARG A 20 5.55 3.32 -14.87
CA ARG A 20 6.54 2.41 -14.31
C ARG A 20 5.85 1.24 -13.65
N VAL A 21 6.15 0.05 -14.11
CA VAL A 21 5.76 -1.17 -13.41
C VAL A 21 6.55 -1.24 -12.12
N LEU A 22 5.83 -1.37 -11.02
CA LEU A 22 6.35 -1.50 -9.68
C LEU A 22 5.73 -2.75 -9.05
N PHE A 23 6.04 -3.03 -7.80
CA PHE A 23 5.68 -4.27 -7.15
C PHE A 23 4.16 -4.59 -7.21
N TRP A 24 3.30 -3.59 -7.16
CA TRP A 24 1.83 -3.73 -7.16
C TRP A 24 1.23 -2.93 -8.32
N GLY A 25 1.45 -3.37 -9.55
CA GLY A 25 0.89 -2.74 -10.74
C GLY A 25 1.78 -1.67 -11.36
N ALA A 26 1.21 -0.80 -12.17
CA ALA A 26 1.92 0.27 -12.83
C ALA A 26 1.50 1.65 -12.29
N LYS A 27 2.49 2.53 -12.05
CA LYS A 27 2.30 3.88 -11.51
C LYS A 27 2.87 4.94 -12.42
N THR A 28 2.27 6.12 -12.35
CA THR A 28 2.82 7.35 -12.90
C THR A 28 2.45 8.53 -11.99
N LEU A 29 3.21 9.62 -12.07
CA LEU A 29 2.91 10.88 -11.41
C LEU A 29 2.82 11.97 -12.46
N TYR A 30 1.86 12.88 -12.32
CA TYR A 30 1.71 14.06 -13.15
C TYR A 30 1.81 15.33 -12.30
N GLU A 31 2.66 16.28 -12.72
CA GLU A 31 2.71 17.63 -12.18
C GLU A 31 1.46 18.39 -12.66
N THR A 32 0.63 18.86 -11.74
CA THR A 32 -0.59 19.62 -12.06
C THR A 32 -0.45 21.11 -11.78
N GLY A 33 0.56 21.47 -11.00
CA GLY A 33 0.88 22.86 -10.63
C GLY A 33 -0.06 23.45 -9.58
N ASP A 34 -1.34 23.01 -9.55
CA ASP A 34 -2.31 23.40 -8.52
C ASP A 34 -3.38 22.32 -8.31
N PHE A 35 -4.05 22.40 -7.17
CA PHE A 35 -5.07 21.43 -6.75
C PHE A 35 -6.30 21.41 -7.65
N ALA A 36 -6.71 22.56 -8.19
CA ALA A 36 -7.90 22.64 -9.05
C ALA A 36 -7.64 21.96 -10.40
N THR A 37 -6.46 22.10 -10.96
CA THR A 37 -6.01 21.38 -12.16
C THR A 37 -5.95 19.87 -11.90
N GLY A 38 -5.40 19.47 -10.73
CA GLY A 38 -5.41 18.07 -10.28
C GLY A 38 -6.82 17.49 -10.17
N ALA A 39 -7.75 18.24 -9.56
CA ALA A 39 -9.14 17.82 -9.43
C ALA A 39 -9.84 17.66 -10.79
N LYS A 40 -9.58 18.53 -11.77
CA LYS A 40 -10.09 18.38 -13.14
C LYS A 40 -9.53 17.12 -13.82
N PHE A 41 -8.25 16.84 -13.61
CA PHE A 41 -7.64 15.63 -14.15
C PHE A 41 -8.27 14.37 -13.53
N VAL A 42 -8.44 14.33 -12.21
CA VAL A 42 -9.10 13.21 -11.50
C VAL A 42 -10.53 13.01 -11.99
N ALA A 43 -11.29 14.09 -12.20
CA ALA A 43 -12.64 14.00 -12.75
C ALA A 43 -12.66 13.37 -14.17
N ALA A 44 -11.74 13.76 -15.04
CA ALA A 44 -11.63 13.18 -16.38
C ALA A 44 -11.17 11.70 -16.34
N ILE A 45 -10.31 11.32 -15.38
CA ILE A 45 -9.96 9.91 -15.14
C ILE A 45 -11.19 9.13 -14.70
N ALA A 46 -12.01 9.67 -13.79
CA ALA A 46 -13.22 9.01 -13.31
C ALA A 46 -14.21 8.73 -14.45
N GLU A 47 -14.42 9.68 -15.35
CA GLU A 47 -15.27 9.49 -16.53
C GLU A 47 -14.76 8.34 -17.42
N ALA A 48 -13.46 8.28 -17.67
CA ALA A 48 -12.86 7.20 -18.47
C ALA A 48 -12.96 5.85 -17.76
N ALA A 49 -12.73 5.81 -16.45
CA ALA A 49 -12.81 4.62 -15.62
C ALA A 49 -14.24 4.03 -15.61
N GLU A 50 -15.27 4.87 -15.49
CA GLU A 50 -16.68 4.46 -15.55
C GLU A 50 -17.02 3.83 -16.92
N VAL A 51 -16.63 4.47 -18.02
CA VAL A 51 -16.85 3.92 -19.38
C VAL A 51 -16.21 2.55 -19.54
N MET A 52 -15.01 2.37 -18.99
CA MET A 52 -14.26 1.11 -19.07
C MET A 52 -14.70 0.08 -18.01
N GLY A 53 -15.45 0.49 -16.98
CA GLY A 53 -15.79 -0.32 -15.82
C GLY A 53 -14.54 -0.85 -15.11
N HIS A 54 -13.48 -0.02 -15.04
CA HIS A 54 -12.20 -0.36 -14.43
C HIS A 54 -11.57 0.89 -13.82
N ALA A 55 -11.50 0.95 -12.50
CA ALA A 55 -11.06 2.14 -11.77
C ALA A 55 -9.58 2.02 -11.35
N PRO A 56 -8.78 3.11 -11.52
CA PRO A 56 -7.43 3.18 -10.97
C PRO A 56 -7.46 3.58 -9.51
N LEU A 57 -6.32 3.46 -8.82
CA LEU A 57 -6.06 4.14 -7.56
C LEU A 57 -5.50 5.54 -7.88
N VAL A 58 -6.02 6.57 -7.22
CA VAL A 58 -5.63 7.96 -7.48
C VAL A 58 -5.34 8.67 -6.16
N ASP A 59 -4.17 9.30 -6.08
CA ASP A 59 -3.77 10.16 -4.97
C ASP A 59 -3.60 11.60 -5.49
N LEU A 60 -4.50 12.48 -5.06
CA LEU A 60 -4.49 13.90 -5.38
C LEU A 60 -3.78 14.70 -4.28
N ARG A 61 -2.71 15.39 -4.65
CA ARG A 61 -1.92 16.27 -3.80
C ARG A 61 -2.05 17.72 -4.23
N PRO A 62 -1.53 18.71 -3.47
CA PRO A 62 -1.71 20.13 -3.82
C PRO A 62 -1.30 20.52 -5.24
N ASP A 63 -0.29 19.88 -5.80
CA ASP A 63 0.34 20.22 -7.09
C ASP A 63 0.66 18.99 -7.97
N THR A 64 0.27 17.79 -7.53
CA THR A 64 0.51 16.53 -8.25
C THR A 64 -0.67 15.57 -8.16
N VAL A 65 -0.74 14.64 -9.12
CA VAL A 65 -1.64 13.49 -9.10
C VAL A 65 -0.82 12.24 -9.39
N THR A 66 -0.84 11.28 -8.45
CA THR A 66 -0.29 9.93 -8.68
C THR A 66 -1.41 8.99 -9.07
N VAL A 67 -1.20 8.21 -10.11
CA VAL A 67 -2.16 7.20 -10.58
C VAL A 67 -1.50 5.84 -10.59
N GLN A 68 -2.24 4.83 -10.11
CA GLN A 68 -1.83 3.42 -10.16
C GLN A 68 -2.92 2.59 -10.81
N VAL A 69 -2.54 1.73 -11.74
CA VAL A 69 -3.42 0.72 -12.34
C VAL A 69 -3.00 -0.67 -11.90
N ILE A 70 -3.99 -1.47 -11.53
CA ILE A 70 -3.83 -2.88 -11.13
C ILE A 70 -5.20 -3.56 -11.15
N THR A 71 -5.26 -4.79 -11.59
CA THR A 71 -6.45 -5.65 -11.50
C THR A 71 -6.34 -6.54 -10.26
N PRO A 72 -7.19 -6.37 -9.24
CA PRO A 72 -7.13 -7.18 -8.03
C PRO A 72 -7.16 -8.69 -8.31
N GLY A 73 -6.25 -9.44 -7.69
CA GLY A 73 -6.15 -10.89 -7.84
C GLY A 73 -5.58 -11.39 -9.18
N VAL A 74 -5.25 -10.46 -10.10
CA VAL A 74 -4.66 -10.78 -11.42
C VAL A 74 -3.26 -10.21 -11.58
N GLY A 75 -3.01 -9.01 -11.02
CA GLY A 75 -1.83 -8.20 -11.31
C GLY A 75 -2.12 -7.22 -12.45
N LEU A 76 -1.19 -7.06 -13.39
CA LEU A 76 -1.43 -6.26 -14.59
C LEU A 76 -2.29 -7.04 -15.61
N SER A 77 -3.20 -6.35 -16.26
CA SER A 77 -4.11 -6.89 -17.26
C SER A 77 -4.20 -6.01 -18.52
N ASP A 78 -4.81 -6.55 -19.56
CA ASP A 78 -5.17 -5.80 -20.78
C ASP A 78 -6.00 -4.54 -20.45
N ARG A 79 -6.87 -4.61 -19.45
CA ARG A 79 -7.69 -3.47 -19.02
C ARG A 79 -6.86 -2.37 -18.35
N ASP A 80 -5.84 -2.75 -17.57
CA ASP A 80 -4.91 -1.80 -16.98
C ASP A 80 -4.13 -1.05 -18.05
N LEU A 81 -3.70 -1.76 -19.10
CA LEU A 81 -2.99 -1.16 -20.22
C LEU A 81 -3.87 -0.19 -21.01
N GLU A 82 -5.12 -0.55 -21.29
CA GLU A 82 -6.08 0.34 -21.96
C GLU A 82 -6.39 1.58 -21.12
N LEU A 83 -6.60 1.40 -19.81
CA LEU A 83 -6.85 2.51 -18.88
C LEU A 83 -5.63 3.44 -18.78
N ALA A 84 -4.42 2.90 -18.67
CA ALA A 84 -3.18 3.68 -18.65
C ALA A 84 -3.03 4.54 -19.92
N ARG A 85 -3.28 3.98 -21.09
CA ARG A 85 -3.29 4.73 -22.36
C ARG A 85 -4.33 5.86 -22.39
N SER A 86 -5.53 5.58 -21.91
CA SER A 86 -6.60 6.57 -21.80
C SER A 86 -6.19 7.73 -20.89
N ILE A 87 -5.62 7.42 -19.71
CA ILE A 87 -5.15 8.42 -18.74
C ILE A 87 -4.01 9.24 -19.32
N SER A 88 -3.04 8.63 -19.99
CA SER A 88 -1.97 9.32 -20.72
C SER A 88 -2.51 10.31 -21.76
N GLY A 89 -3.52 9.88 -22.51
CA GLY A 89 -4.20 10.74 -23.48
C GLY A 89 -4.94 11.92 -22.82
N ILE A 90 -5.56 11.71 -21.65
CA ILE A 90 -6.20 12.79 -20.88
C ILE A 90 -5.13 13.78 -20.37
N ALA A 91 -4.05 13.29 -19.80
CA ALA A 91 -2.96 14.13 -19.29
C ALA A 91 -2.35 14.99 -20.42
N ALA A 92 -2.12 14.41 -21.59
CA ALA A 92 -1.62 15.12 -22.77
C ALA A 92 -2.57 16.24 -23.22
N ARG A 93 -3.89 15.99 -23.26
CA ARG A 93 -4.89 17.04 -23.58
C ARG A 93 -4.90 18.17 -22.56
N LEU A 94 -4.68 17.87 -21.29
CA LEU A 94 -4.57 18.86 -20.22
C LEU A 94 -3.16 19.46 -20.11
N ARG A 95 -2.21 19.03 -20.95
CA ARG A 95 -0.81 19.47 -20.97
C ARG A 95 -0.10 19.27 -19.63
N LEU A 96 -0.44 18.20 -18.92
CA LEU A 96 0.23 17.84 -17.69
C LEU A 96 1.58 17.19 -17.99
N LYS A 97 2.56 17.49 -17.15
CA LYS A 97 3.91 16.95 -17.29
C LYS A 97 4.02 15.66 -16.44
N PRO A 98 4.35 14.50 -17.06
CA PRO A 98 4.62 13.29 -16.29
C PRO A 98 6.00 13.36 -15.63
N ASP A 99 6.10 12.83 -14.41
CA ASP A 99 7.36 12.54 -13.75
C ASP A 99 7.40 11.07 -13.27
N PRO A 100 7.75 10.14 -14.16
CA PRO A 100 7.86 8.73 -13.80
C PRO A 100 9.03 8.42 -12.85
N SER A 101 9.93 9.35 -12.60
CA SER A 101 11.04 9.18 -11.66
C SER A 101 10.63 9.38 -10.20
N ALA A 102 9.52 10.05 -9.96
CA ALA A 102 9.01 10.35 -8.62
C ALA A 102 8.19 9.21 -8.00
N VAL A 103 7.86 8.15 -8.77
CA VAL A 103 7.07 7.05 -8.24
C VAL A 103 7.96 5.99 -7.60
N GLN A 104 7.48 5.45 -6.48
CA GLN A 104 8.08 4.31 -5.79
C GLN A 104 7.02 3.42 -5.16
N HIS A 105 7.43 2.25 -4.71
CA HIS A 105 6.62 1.37 -3.89
C HIS A 105 7.48 0.83 -2.75
N VAL A 106 6.99 0.95 -1.51
CA VAL A 106 7.67 0.44 -0.32
C VAL A 106 6.93 -0.81 0.14
N GLN A 107 7.67 -1.87 0.43
CA GLN A 107 7.17 -3.09 1.03
C GLN A 107 7.99 -3.39 2.29
N LEU A 108 7.34 -3.90 3.32
CA LEU A 108 8.00 -4.35 4.54
C LEU A 108 8.29 -5.83 4.40
N ALA A 109 9.55 -6.24 4.41
CA ALA A 109 9.92 -7.65 4.36
C ALA A 109 10.26 -8.16 5.76
N PHE A 110 9.66 -9.30 6.11
CA PHE A 110 9.87 -9.99 7.37
C PHE A 110 10.52 -11.35 7.11
N ASP A 111 11.75 -11.53 7.57
CA ASP A 111 12.38 -12.85 7.65
C ASP A 111 11.80 -13.59 8.87
N THR A 112 11.25 -14.78 8.68
CA THR A 112 10.59 -15.51 9.77
C THR A 112 10.84 -17.01 9.69
N ALA A 113 10.93 -17.67 10.84
CA ALA A 113 10.99 -19.12 10.95
C ALA A 113 9.60 -19.76 11.14
N ASP A 114 8.59 -18.94 11.50
CA ASP A 114 7.18 -19.39 11.66
C ASP A 114 6.27 -18.36 10.99
N ARG A 115 6.20 -18.42 9.65
CA ARG A 115 5.42 -17.47 8.84
C ARG A 115 3.95 -17.40 9.26
N PRO A 116 3.22 -18.52 9.47
CA PRO A 116 1.81 -18.43 9.84
C PRO A 116 1.57 -17.65 11.13
N ALA A 117 2.37 -17.91 12.18
CA ALA A 117 2.19 -17.24 13.47
C ALA A 117 2.56 -15.76 13.43
N VAL A 118 3.68 -15.42 12.75
CA VAL A 118 4.14 -14.03 12.62
C VAL A 118 3.22 -13.22 11.72
N MET A 119 2.78 -13.81 10.61
CA MET A 119 1.84 -13.17 9.68
C MET A 119 0.49 -12.88 10.36
N GLU A 120 -0.04 -13.79 11.17
CA GLU A 120 -1.31 -13.56 11.88
C GLU A 120 -1.19 -12.44 12.92
N PHE A 121 -0.06 -12.36 13.65
CA PHE A 121 0.22 -11.25 14.54
C PHE A 121 0.19 -9.90 13.79
N TRP A 122 0.92 -9.80 12.68
CA TRP A 122 1.00 -8.54 11.93
C TRP A 122 -0.30 -8.20 11.21
N ARG A 123 -1.05 -9.21 10.77
CA ARG A 123 -2.41 -9.02 10.22
C ARG A 123 -3.31 -8.32 11.23
N ALA A 124 -3.28 -8.77 12.49
CA ALA A 124 -4.06 -8.16 13.57
C ALA A 124 -3.52 -6.77 13.95
N ALA A 125 -2.20 -6.62 14.07
CA ALA A 125 -1.57 -5.36 14.46
C ALA A 125 -1.82 -4.23 13.47
N LEU A 126 -1.67 -4.51 12.17
CA LEU A 126 -1.83 -3.53 11.10
C LEU A 126 -3.30 -3.36 10.66
N GLY A 127 -4.17 -4.33 10.95
CA GLY A 127 -5.52 -4.39 10.40
C GLY A 127 -5.54 -4.71 8.91
N TYR A 128 -4.52 -5.42 8.45
CA TYR A 128 -4.34 -5.80 7.05
C TYR A 128 -5.12 -7.07 6.70
N VAL A 129 -5.27 -7.31 5.41
CA VAL A 129 -5.86 -8.55 4.88
C VAL A 129 -4.80 -9.37 4.16
N ALA A 130 -4.93 -10.71 4.23
CA ALA A 130 -4.00 -11.62 3.57
C ALA A 130 -4.28 -11.71 2.07
N ILE A 131 -3.20 -11.74 1.26
CA ILE A 131 -3.20 -12.16 -0.13
C ILE A 131 -2.26 -13.35 -0.25
N GLY A 132 -2.82 -14.52 -0.58
CA GLY A 132 -2.05 -15.75 -0.54
C GLY A 132 -1.60 -16.10 0.87
N ASP A 133 -0.45 -16.71 0.98
CA ASP A 133 0.13 -17.21 2.23
C ASP A 133 1.43 -16.49 2.66
N GLU A 134 1.80 -15.43 1.95
CA GLU A 134 3.05 -14.69 2.15
C GLU A 134 2.86 -13.18 2.33
N ASP A 135 1.74 -12.61 1.88
CA ASP A 135 1.55 -11.16 1.82
C ASP A 135 0.37 -10.68 2.65
N LEU A 136 0.56 -9.52 3.27
CA LEU A 136 -0.51 -8.72 3.87
C LEU A 136 -0.58 -7.35 3.18
N ILE A 137 -1.81 -6.90 2.89
CA ILE A 137 -2.06 -5.59 2.32
C ILE A 137 -3.02 -4.77 3.16
N GLU A 138 -2.83 -3.47 3.16
CA GLU A 138 -3.81 -2.53 3.68
C GLU A 138 -5.05 -2.54 2.77
N PRO A 139 -6.29 -2.68 3.34
CA PRO A 139 -7.51 -2.86 2.54
C PRO A 139 -7.80 -1.79 1.49
N ASN A 140 -7.34 -0.55 1.71
CA ASN A 140 -7.50 0.56 0.75
C ASN A 140 -6.24 0.81 -0.11
N LEU A 141 -5.21 -0.03 0.03
CA LEU A 141 -3.94 0.05 -0.71
C LEU A 141 -3.18 1.39 -0.53
N ILE A 142 -3.35 2.04 0.62
CA ILE A 142 -2.67 3.30 0.97
C ILE A 142 -1.34 3.03 1.68
N GLY A 143 -1.33 2.03 2.58
CA GLY A 143 -0.15 1.64 3.34
C GLY A 143 0.80 0.70 2.58
N PRO A 144 2.06 0.57 3.03
CA PRO A 144 3.01 -0.37 2.44
C PRO A 144 2.57 -1.82 2.73
N PRO A 145 2.57 -2.73 1.73
CA PRO A 145 2.32 -4.14 1.98
C PRO A 145 3.43 -4.76 2.82
N ALA A 146 3.12 -5.86 3.47
CA ALA A 146 4.06 -6.65 4.24
C ALA A 146 4.22 -8.04 3.60
N TRP A 147 5.46 -8.46 3.36
CA TRP A 147 5.82 -9.76 2.81
C TRP A 147 6.59 -10.58 3.83
N PHE A 148 6.21 -11.82 4.00
CA PHE A 148 6.76 -12.75 4.99
C PHE A 148 7.45 -13.91 4.27
N GLN A 149 8.78 -13.95 4.31
CA GLN A 149 9.57 -15.01 3.69
C GLN A 149 10.10 -15.99 4.75
N ASP A 150 10.02 -17.29 4.44
CA ASP A 150 10.62 -18.32 5.28
C ASP A 150 12.14 -18.21 5.24
N LYS A 151 12.74 -18.05 6.43
CA LYS A 151 14.18 -17.94 6.59
C LYS A 151 14.60 -18.46 7.96
N GLU A 152 15.69 -19.21 7.99
CA GLU A 152 16.28 -19.62 9.28
C GLU A 152 16.66 -18.39 10.10
N PHE A 153 16.35 -18.45 11.38
CA PHE A 153 16.65 -17.36 12.30
C PHE A 153 18.15 -17.27 12.57
N VAL A 154 18.76 -16.14 12.25
CA VAL A 154 20.16 -15.81 12.58
C VAL A 154 20.21 -14.56 13.45
N PRO A 155 20.65 -14.65 14.73
CA PRO A 155 20.90 -13.45 15.54
C PRO A 155 22.06 -12.61 14.95
N PRO A 156 22.08 -11.27 15.14
CA PRO A 156 21.27 -10.48 16.06
C PRO A 156 19.95 -10.02 15.46
N ARG A 157 18.93 -9.95 16.31
CA ARG A 157 17.56 -9.57 15.96
C ARG A 157 17.46 -8.17 15.38
N ASN A 158 16.49 -7.97 14.50
CA ASN A 158 16.10 -6.66 14.02
C ASN A 158 15.73 -5.75 15.21
N ARG A 159 16.25 -4.50 15.20
CA ARG A 159 15.95 -3.47 16.20
C ARG A 159 14.88 -2.49 15.75
N ILE A 160 14.31 -2.74 14.59
CA ILE A 160 13.26 -1.88 14.02
C ILE A 160 11.94 -2.29 14.67
N HIS A 161 11.16 -1.32 15.09
CA HIS A 161 9.77 -1.46 15.45
C HIS A 161 8.92 -0.59 14.52
N MET A 162 7.63 -0.82 14.53
CA MET A 162 6.69 0.00 13.77
C MET A 162 5.74 0.71 14.71
N ASP A 163 5.51 2.00 14.46
CA ASP A 163 4.47 2.77 15.12
C ASP A 163 3.22 2.76 14.27
N VAL A 164 2.12 2.25 14.83
CA VAL A 164 0.81 2.18 14.18
C VAL A 164 -0.15 3.09 14.91
N SER A 165 -0.36 4.30 14.39
CA SER A 165 -1.36 5.22 14.93
C SER A 165 -2.76 4.79 14.52
N VAL A 166 -3.62 4.62 15.53
CA VAL A 166 -5.02 4.23 15.34
C VAL A 166 -5.96 5.27 15.98
N PRO A 167 -7.25 5.32 15.60
CA PRO A 167 -8.25 6.08 16.34
C PRO A 167 -8.23 5.66 17.82
N HIS A 168 -8.27 6.63 18.73
CA HIS A 168 -8.13 6.39 20.17
C HIS A 168 -9.20 5.46 20.74
N ASP A 169 -10.41 5.49 20.19
CA ASP A 169 -11.54 4.62 20.54
C ASP A 169 -11.41 3.19 19.94
N GLN A 170 -10.44 2.96 19.07
CA GLN A 170 -10.13 1.65 18.48
C GLN A 170 -8.86 1.01 19.05
N ALA A 171 -8.12 1.72 19.88
CA ALA A 171 -6.82 1.26 20.37
C ALA A 171 -6.92 -0.04 21.19
N GLN A 172 -7.87 -0.12 22.14
CA GLN A 172 -8.04 -1.32 22.95
C GLN A 172 -8.45 -2.54 22.13
N ALA A 173 -9.39 -2.37 21.21
CA ALA A 173 -9.81 -3.46 20.31
C ALA A 173 -8.65 -3.96 19.44
N ARG A 174 -7.76 -3.06 18.98
CA ARG A 174 -6.56 -3.43 18.22
C ARG A 174 -5.58 -4.22 19.10
N ILE A 175 -5.33 -3.78 20.34
CA ILE A 175 -4.48 -4.47 21.29
C ILE A 175 -5.02 -5.88 21.58
N ASP A 176 -6.32 -6.01 21.85
CA ASP A 176 -6.96 -7.30 22.14
C ASP A 176 -6.83 -8.26 20.94
N ALA A 177 -7.01 -7.76 19.71
CA ALA A 177 -6.85 -8.57 18.49
C ALA A 177 -5.40 -9.06 18.32
N ILE A 178 -4.40 -8.21 18.60
CA ILE A 178 -2.99 -8.59 18.53
C ILE A 178 -2.66 -9.68 19.56
N VAL A 179 -3.18 -9.55 20.80
CA VAL A 179 -2.98 -10.55 21.85
C VAL A 179 -3.65 -11.88 21.47
N ALA A 180 -4.87 -11.84 20.93
CA ALA A 180 -5.56 -13.04 20.44
C ALA A 180 -4.82 -13.74 19.28
N ALA A 181 -4.05 -12.98 18.48
CA ALA A 181 -3.20 -13.49 17.39
C ALA A 181 -1.83 -14.02 17.85
N GLY A 182 -1.60 -14.17 19.16
CA GLY A 182 -0.37 -14.72 19.72
C GLY A 182 0.68 -13.68 20.14
N GLY A 183 0.37 -12.38 19.99
CA GLY A 183 1.19 -11.32 20.52
C GLY A 183 1.12 -11.21 22.04
N ARG A 184 2.05 -10.46 22.64
CA ARG A 184 2.07 -10.16 24.08
C ARG A 184 2.29 -8.69 24.31
N VAL A 185 1.64 -8.10 25.32
CA VAL A 185 1.97 -6.74 25.78
C VAL A 185 3.39 -6.76 26.34
N LEU A 186 4.26 -5.95 25.77
CA LEU A 186 5.63 -5.72 26.23
C LEU A 186 5.67 -4.63 27.32
N GLY A 187 4.87 -3.59 27.17
CA GLY A 187 4.73 -2.51 28.13
C GLY A 187 3.61 -1.52 27.80
N ASP A 188 2.98 -1.01 28.84
CA ASP A 188 1.89 -0.03 28.78
C ASP A 188 2.20 1.26 29.56
N ARG A 189 3.46 1.43 29.95
CA ARG A 189 3.92 2.55 30.79
C ARG A 189 3.51 3.93 30.23
N TYR A 190 3.39 4.01 28.93
CA TYR A 190 3.10 5.27 28.23
C TYR A 190 1.64 5.35 27.73
N ALA A 191 0.80 4.40 28.17
CA ALA A 191 -0.62 4.49 27.86
C ALA A 191 -1.23 5.78 28.47
N PRO A 192 -2.15 6.47 27.77
CA PRO A 192 -2.78 6.08 26.51
C PRO A 192 -2.02 6.54 25.24
N ALA A 193 -0.81 7.12 25.36
CA ALA A 193 -0.04 7.59 24.21
C ALA A 193 0.35 6.43 23.30
N TRP A 194 0.87 5.33 23.87
CA TRP A 194 1.07 4.06 23.15
C TRP A 194 1.17 2.88 24.11
N VAL A 195 0.92 1.71 23.57
CA VAL A 195 1.16 0.40 24.18
C VAL A 195 2.07 -0.39 23.26
N SER A 196 3.19 -0.90 23.79
CA SER A 196 4.14 -1.71 23.06
C SER A 196 3.75 -3.19 23.12
N LEU A 197 3.70 -3.86 21.95
CA LEU A 197 3.45 -5.28 21.83
C LEU A 197 4.60 -5.96 21.09
N ILE A 198 4.73 -7.26 21.29
CA ILE A 198 5.80 -8.08 20.73
C ILE A 198 5.20 -9.31 20.03
N ASP A 199 5.70 -9.63 18.84
CA ASP A 199 5.32 -10.83 18.09
C ASP A 199 5.97 -12.10 18.67
N PRO A 200 5.63 -13.33 18.18
CA PRO A 200 6.23 -14.57 18.66
C PRO A 200 7.75 -14.65 18.51
N GLU A 201 8.36 -13.92 17.58
CA GLU A 201 9.81 -13.91 17.32
C GLU A 201 10.55 -12.74 17.97
N GLY A 202 9.82 -11.81 18.60
CA GLY A 202 10.40 -10.71 19.35
C GLY A 202 10.52 -9.39 18.58
N ASN A 203 9.80 -9.22 17.47
CA ASN A 203 9.67 -7.93 16.79
C ASN A 203 8.62 -7.08 17.51
N VAL A 204 8.84 -5.76 17.57
CA VAL A 204 8.01 -4.84 18.36
C VAL A 204 7.14 -3.97 17.48
N VAL A 205 5.90 -3.75 17.90
CA VAL A 205 4.98 -2.76 17.37
C VAL A 205 4.40 -1.92 18.51
N ASP A 206 4.29 -0.62 18.29
CA ASP A 206 3.62 0.31 19.19
C ASP A 206 2.25 0.69 18.63
N ILE A 207 1.18 0.39 19.36
CA ILE A 207 -0.16 0.89 19.04
C ILE A 207 -0.33 2.23 19.69
N CYS A 208 -0.36 3.26 18.85
CA CYS A 208 -0.28 4.65 19.23
C CYS A 208 -1.62 5.37 19.14
N THR A 209 -1.86 6.34 20.02
CA THR A 209 -2.96 7.30 19.92
C THR A 209 -2.45 8.74 20.04
N TRP A 210 -3.33 9.72 19.80
CA TRP A 210 -3.01 11.13 20.03
C TRP A 210 -3.01 11.51 21.52
N GLN A 211 -3.65 10.70 22.36
CA GLN A 211 -3.83 10.98 23.79
C GLN A 211 -2.49 10.89 24.56
N GLY A 212 -2.28 11.76 25.52
CA GLY A 212 -1.08 11.72 26.38
C GLY A 212 0.23 12.08 25.68
N ARG A 213 0.19 12.71 24.50
CA ARG A 213 1.37 13.16 23.74
C ARG A 213 1.70 14.64 23.89
N ASN A 214 1.07 15.36 24.84
CA ASN A 214 1.34 16.78 25.14
C ASN A 214 2.40 16.92 26.21
#